data_cda2f2b8f7c616a7dd261152ebb3387d
#
_entry.id   cda2f2b8f7c616a7dd261152ebb3387d
#
_cell.length_a   1.000
_cell.length_b   1.000
_cell.length_c   1.000
_cell.angle_alpha   90.00
_cell.angle_beta   90.00
_cell.angle_gamma   90.00
#
_symmetry.space_group_name_H-M   'P 1'
#
loop_
_entity.id
_entity.type
_entity.pdbx_description
1 polymer ?
#
loop_
_entity_poly.entity_id
_entity_poly.type
_entity_poly.pdbx_seq_one_letter_code
_entity_poly.pdbx_strand_id
1 'polypeptide(L)'
;MMGRTRPLIVFSTRRVPIRAQSGGTIRTQRLLMGLADRFEVVLVALERDPGGLGEPPADRADLARELPGIETVAVPARPGGKRLHQLLSVPSRRSWSFGRYATPALRAAVHAVARERNARLVHFDGPGVSLVGAVPGRINAFAPYDIEHDIQRATADRTAGLRRAFARIEERKVRREEHLQWRAAEICIAVSELDERAMRRGGARHVIVVPNGTDAVPRRPVPQRSPDKPLRILFVGAPYLPNRLGVEWLIRDVLPVVQERLPVALDVVGLLPDEVPRGTGVTVHGRVPSVAPFYECAHVAVVPIFEGSGSRLKVVEAMAHGVPTLSTTLGATGLGLTPGTHYRAADDAVSFATELLTLGEELASRPDGLEPMLGAARAAAEALFWPRITERLVSEYEAAIDEGRSAESQSPPGMSPRRDPRRGL
;
A
#
# COMPACT_ATOMS: atom_id res chain seq x y z
N MET A 1 17.48 -36.99 6.31
CA MET A 1 17.34 -35.53 6.62
C MET A 1 15.91 -35.32 7.09
N MET A 2 15.67 -35.21 8.39
CA MET A 2 14.35 -34.81 8.90
C MET A 2 14.06 -33.41 8.43
N GLY A 3 13.01 -33.23 7.63
CA GLY A 3 12.58 -31.93 7.13
C GLY A 3 12.30 -30.99 8.30
N ARG A 4 13.06 -29.91 8.43
CA ARG A 4 12.74 -28.84 9.38
C ARG A 4 11.31 -28.38 9.09
N THR A 5 10.40 -28.61 10.02
CA THR A 5 9.04 -28.06 9.96
C THR A 5 9.14 -26.54 9.86
N ARG A 6 8.47 -25.96 8.86
CA ARG A 6 8.45 -24.48 8.67
C ARG A 6 7.82 -23.85 9.91
N PRO A 7 8.42 -22.76 10.45
CA PRO A 7 7.77 -22.02 11.53
C PRO A 7 6.41 -21.49 11.11
N LEU A 8 5.41 -21.55 12.00
CA LEU A 8 4.08 -21.04 11.72
C LEU A 8 3.98 -19.57 12.07
N ILE A 9 3.42 -18.81 11.14
CA ILE A 9 3.04 -17.38 11.28
C ILE A 9 1.54 -17.25 11.19
N VAL A 10 0.93 -16.51 12.10
CA VAL A 10 -0.44 -16.01 11.95
C VAL A 10 -0.38 -14.65 11.25
N PHE A 11 -1.00 -14.54 10.07
CA PHE A 11 -1.13 -13.30 9.33
C PHE A 11 -2.55 -12.74 9.51
N SER A 12 -2.69 -11.63 10.22
CA SER A 12 -3.99 -11.03 10.50
C SER A 12 -4.17 -9.76 9.70
N THR A 13 -5.27 -9.66 8.95
CA THR A 13 -5.60 -8.48 8.15
C THR A 13 -7.09 -8.14 8.24
N ARG A 14 -7.45 -6.93 7.79
CA ARG A 14 -8.81 -6.40 7.87
C ARG A 14 -9.82 -7.10 6.95
N ARG A 15 -9.36 -7.75 5.89
CA ARG A 15 -10.17 -8.58 4.97
C ARG A 15 -9.28 -9.58 4.26
N VAL A 16 -9.89 -10.62 3.73
CA VAL A 16 -9.19 -11.57 2.86
C VAL A 16 -8.68 -10.84 1.61
N PRO A 17 -7.37 -10.88 1.30
CA PRO A 17 -6.77 -10.08 0.23
C PRO A 17 -6.87 -10.76 -1.15
N ILE A 18 -8.12 -11.04 -1.58
CA ILE A 18 -8.42 -11.50 -2.93
C ILE A 18 -8.91 -10.33 -3.79
N ARG A 19 -8.88 -10.48 -5.12
CA ARG A 19 -9.26 -9.43 -6.09
C ARG A 19 -8.57 -8.11 -5.75
N ALA A 20 -7.26 -8.18 -5.47
CA ALA A 20 -6.46 -7.06 -4.99
C ALA A 20 -6.36 -5.96 -6.06
N GLN A 21 -7.03 -4.82 -5.83
CA GLN A 21 -7.13 -3.71 -6.78
C GLN A 21 -6.68 -2.36 -6.20
N SER A 22 -6.34 -2.30 -4.92
CA SER A 22 -5.79 -1.11 -4.28
C SER A 22 -4.37 -1.37 -3.80
N GLY A 23 -3.54 -0.33 -3.72
CA GLY A 23 -2.15 -0.48 -3.29
C GLY A 23 -2.01 -1.25 -1.97
N GLY A 24 -2.87 -0.98 -0.99
CA GLY A 24 -2.86 -1.71 0.28
C GLY A 24 -3.19 -3.20 0.11
N THR A 25 -4.23 -3.55 -0.67
CA THR A 25 -4.61 -4.96 -0.86
C THR A 25 -3.61 -5.74 -1.72
N ILE A 26 -3.01 -5.09 -2.71
CA ILE A 26 -1.91 -5.68 -3.50
C ILE A 26 -0.72 -5.96 -2.59
N ARG A 27 -0.32 -4.98 -1.76
CA ARG A 27 0.74 -5.16 -0.76
C ARG A 27 0.46 -6.34 0.14
N THR A 28 -0.72 -6.37 0.79
CA THR A 28 -1.12 -7.46 1.69
C THR A 28 -0.99 -8.82 1.03
N GLN A 29 -1.53 -8.98 -0.18
CA GLN A 29 -1.46 -10.23 -0.93
C GLN A 29 -0.01 -10.63 -1.25
N ARG A 30 0.81 -9.68 -1.72
CA ARG A 30 2.20 -9.96 -2.07
C ARG A 30 3.07 -10.32 -0.86
N LEU A 31 2.91 -9.62 0.26
CA LEU A 31 3.62 -9.94 1.50
C LEU A 31 3.18 -11.31 2.05
N LEU A 32 1.88 -11.59 2.06
CA LEU A 32 1.32 -12.87 2.48
C LEU A 32 1.89 -14.03 1.67
N MET A 33 1.88 -13.91 0.33
CA MET A 33 2.41 -14.94 -0.56
C MET A 33 3.92 -15.14 -0.37
N GLY A 34 4.71 -14.06 -0.30
CA GLY A 34 6.15 -14.14 -0.09
C GLY A 34 6.53 -14.74 1.27
N LEU A 35 5.73 -14.51 2.31
CA LEU A 35 5.93 -15.21 3.60
C LEU A 35 5.58 -16.69 3.50
N ALA A 36 4.56 -17.08 2.74
CA ALA A 36 4.15 -18.47 2.56
C ALA A 36 5.20 -19.34 1.83
N ASP A 37 6.12 -18.74 1.10
CA ASP A 37 7.23 -19.45 0.47
C ASP A 37 8.20 -20.07 1.51
N ARG A 38 8.34 -19.44 2.69
CA ARG A 38 9.31 -19.85 3.74
C ARG A 38 8.66 -20.31 5.04
N PHE A 39 7.47 -19.85 5.33
CA PHE A 39 6.74 -20.12 6.57
C PHE A 39 5.46 -20.93 6.30
N GLU A 40 4.97 -21.65 7.29
CA GLU A 40 3.58 -22.07 7.33
C GLU A 40 2.76 -20.83 7.73
N VAL A 41 1.76 -20.46 6.92
CA VAL A 41 0.99 -19.24 7.17
C VAL A 41 -0.49 -19.56 7.32
N VAL A 42 -1.09 -19.10 8.44
CA VAL A 42 -2.54 -19.09 8.64
C VAL A 42 -3.02 -17.65 8.56
N LEU A 43 -3.86 -17.39 7.56
CA LEU A 43 -4.52 -16.09 7.40
C LEU A 43 -5.76 -16.00 8.29
N VAL A 44 -5.83 -14.98 9.15
CA VAL A 44 -7.00 -14.66 9.97
C VAL A 44 -7.51 -13.29 9.60
N ALA A 45 -8.71 -13.19 9.01
CA ALA A 45 -9.24 -11.94 8.46
C ALA A 45 -10.74 -11.81 8.68
N LEU A 46 -11.27 -10.58 8.60
CA LEU A 46 -12.71 -10.39 8.50
C LEU A 46 -13.21 -10.86 7.13
N GLU A 47 -14.38 -11.48 7.09
CA GLU A 47 -15.04 -11.92 5.85
C GLU A 47 -15.29 -10.78 4.86
N ARG A 48 -15.59 -9.58 5.41
CA ARG A 48 -15.87 -8.36 4.65
C ARG A 48 -15.15 -7.18 5.28
N ASP A 49 -14.70 -6.24 4.47
CA ASP A 49 -14.23 -4.94 4.96
C ASP A 49 -15.43 -4.12 5.48
N PRO A 50 -15.48 -3.76 6.77
CA PRO A 50 -16.58 -2.96 7.33
C PRO A 50 -16.75 -1.57 6.69
N GLY A 51 -15.77 -1.13 5.90
CA GLY A 51 -15.82 0.12 5.14
C GLY A 51 -15.79 -0.06 3.63
N GLY A 52 -15.83 -1.31 3.17
CA GLY A 52 -15.69 -1.65 1.76
C GLY A 52 -16.95 -1.45 0.92
N LEU A 53 -16.79 -1.48 -0.40
CA LEU A 53 -17.80 -1.21 -1.42
C LEU A 53 -18.77 -2.39 -1.68
N GLY A 54 -19.11 -3.19 -0.65
CA GLY A 54 -20.08 -4.27 -0.80
C GLY A 54 -19.58 -5.49 -1.59
N GLU A 55 -18.29 -5.69 -1.73
CA GLU A 55 -17.70 -6.87 -2.37
C GLU A 55 -18.17 -8.16 -1.66
N PRO A 56 -18.53 -9.21 -2.41
CA PRO A 56 -18.95 -10.48 -1.82
C PRO A 56 -17.77 -11.12 -1.05
N PRO A 57 -18.05 -11.95 -0.03
CA PRO A 57 -17.01 -12.72 0.63
C PRO A 57 -16.21 -13.58 -0.37
N ALA A 58 -14.98 -13.91 -0.01
CA ALA A 58 -14.18 -14.87 -0.75
C ALA A 58 -14.87 -16.26 -0.75
N ASP A 59 -15.01 -16.86 -1.89
CA ASP A 59 -15.40 -18.26 -1.99
C ASP A 59 -14.16 -19.18 -2.01
N ARG A 60 -14.38 -20.51 -1.96
CA ARG A 60 -13.29 -21.49 -1.97
C ARG A 60 -12.47 -21.46 -3.27
N ALA A 61 -13.10 -21.17 -4.41
CA ALA A 61 -12.43 -21.10 -5.70
C ALA A 61 -11.52 -19.88 -5.79
N ASP A 62 -12.00 -18.73 -5.31
CA ASP A 62 -11.20 -17.51 -5.20
C ASP A 62 -9.97 -17.74 -4.31
N LEU A 63 -10.14 -18.35 -3.14
CA LEU A 63 -9.05 -18.65 -2.22
C LEU A 63 -8.02 -19.60 -2.85
N ALA A 64 -8.47 -20.68 -3.47
CA ALA A 64 -7.58 -21.65 -4.12
C ALA A 64 -6.79 -21.04 -5.28
N ARG A 65 -7.39 -20.10 -6.00
CA ARG A 65 -6.75 -19.42 -7.13
C ARG A 65 -5.76 -18.33 -6.70
N GLU A 66 -6.14 -17.50 -5.73
CA GLU A 66 -5.38 -16.30 -5.38
C GLU A 66 -4.47 -16.47 -4.16
N LEU A 67 -4.76 -17.43 -3.29
CA LEU A 67 -4.01 -17.74 -2.08
C LEU A 67 -3.73 -19.25 -1.96
N PRO A 68 -3.11 -19.88 -2.96
CA PRO A 68 -2.89 -21.32 -2.96
C PRO A 68 -2.03 -21.75 -1.75
N GLY A 69 -2.49 -22.82 -1.06
CA GLY A 69 -1.77 -23.39 0.08
C GLY A 69 -1.86 -22.59 1.39
N ILE A 70 -2.61 -21.48 1.43
CA ILE A 70 -2.80 -20.69 2.64
C ILE A 70 -4.10 -21.06 3.33
N GLU A 71 -3.99 -21.58 4.56
CA GLU A 71 -5.14 -21.81 5.42
C GLU A 71 -5.78 -20.46 5.80
N THR A 72 -7.09 -20.31 5.59
CA THR A 72 -7.80 -19.06 5.84
C THR A 72 -8.91 -19.24 6.86
N VAL A 73 -8.86 -18.47 7.93
CA VAL A 73 -9.89 -18.34 8.97
C VAL A 73 -10.61 -17.01 8.77
N ALA A 74 -11.78 -17.07 8.15
CA ALA A 74 -12.62 -15.90 7.94
C ALA A 74 -13.54 -15.67 9.14
N VAL A 75 -13.59 -14.44 9.64
CA VAL A 75 -14.33 -14.05 10.83
C VAL A 75 -15.44 -13.06 10.48
N PRO A 76 -16.67 -13.21 11.01
CA PRO A 76 -17.76 -12.28 10.73
C PRO A 76 -17.39 -10.83 11.08
N ALA A 77 -17.67 -9.91 10.15
CA ALA A 77 -17.55 -8.48 10.39
C ALA A 77 -18.71 -7.98 11.29
N ARG A 78 -18.46 -6.92 12.07
CA ARG A 78 -19.51 -6.30 12.89
C ARG A 78 -20.65 -5.78 12.00
N PRO A 79 -21.90 -6.13 12.28
CA PRO A 79 -23.04 -5.50 11.62
C PRO A 79 -23.19 -4.05 12.13
N GLY A 80 -23.65 -3.15 11.26
CA GLY A 80 -24.01 -1.79 11.66
C GLY A 80 -23.61 -0.73 10.62
N GLY A 81 -24.41 0.35 10.56
CA GLY A 81 -24.17 1.45 9.64
C GLY A 81 -23.04 2.38 10.10
N LYS A 82 -22.27 2.88 9.14
CA LYS A 82 -21.13 3.80 9.34
C LYS A 82 -21.45 4.97 10.30
N ARG A 83 -22.61 5.62 10.11
CA ARG A 83 -23.02 6.80 10.89
C ARG A 83 -23.25 6.48 12.39
N LEU A 84 -23.87 5.33 12.68
CA LEU A 84 -24.12 4.91 14.08
C LEU A 84 -22.79 4.66 14.79
N HIS A 85 -21.87 3.94 14.16
CA HIS A 85 -20.55 3.68 14.73
C HIS A 85 -19.73 4.96 14.94
N GLN A 86 -19.84 5.94 14.04
CA GLN A 86 -19.19 7.26 14.19
C GLN A 86 -19.73 8.00 15.42
N LEU A 87 -21.06 8.08 15.58
CA LEU A 87 -21.69 8.74 16.71
C LEU A 87 -21.33 8.09 18.04
N LEU A 88 -21.40 6.76 18.13
CA LEU A 88 -21.04 6.00 19.33
C LEU A 88 -19.55 6.09 19.67
N SER A 89 -18.70 6.39 18.70
CA SER A 89 -17.27 6.57 18.94
C SER A 89 -16.91 7.89 19.60
N VAL A 90 -17.71 8.95 19.45
CA VAL A 90 -17.37 10.30 19.95
C VAL A 90 -17.02 10.30 21.45
N PRO A 91 -17.84 9.74 22.37
CA PRO A 91 -17.49 9.67 23.79
C PRO A 91 -16.47 8.57 24.12
N SER A 92 -16.18 7.68 23.18
CA SER A 92 -15.24 6.58 23.37
C SER A 92 -13.79 7.06 23.34
N ARG A 93 -12.90 6.39 24.08
CA ARG A 93 -11.45 6.56 23.93
C ARG A 93 -10.89 5.88 22.68
N ARG A 94 -11.68 5.02 21.99
CA ARG A 94 -11.29 4.35 20.76
C ARG A 94 -11.67 5.17 19.55
N SER A 95 -10.82 5.15 18.53
CA SER A 95 -11.13 5.74 17.24
C SER A 95 -12.21 4.92 16.53
N TRP A 96 -13.02 5.60 15.74
CA TRP A 96 -13.96 4.93 14.86
C TRP A 96 -13.24 4.19 13.72
N SER A 97 -12.23 4.81 13.15
CA SER A 97 -11.49 4.30 12.00
C SER A 97 -10.83 2.95 12.26
N PHE A 98 -10.27 2.75 13.46
CA PHE A 98 -9.62 1.49 13.83
C PHE A 98 -10.58 0.52 14.53
N GLY A 99 -11.47 1.04 15.39
CA GLY A 99 -12.35 0.20 16.21
C GLY A 99 -13.28 -0.71 15.41
N ARG A 100 -13.58 -0.37 14.16
CA ARG A 100 -14.39 -1.20 13.26
C ARG A 100 -13.68 -2.50 12.81
N TYR A 101 -12.36 -2.55 12.85
CA TYR A 101 -11.59 -3.74 12.48
C TYR A 101 -11.24 -4.60 13.69
N ALA A 102 -10.98 -4.00 14.85
CA ALA A 102 -10.61 -4.71 16.07
C ALA A 102 -11.84 -5.31 16.77
N THR A 103 -12.49 -6.29 16.13
CA THR A 103 -13.67 -6.95 16.72
C THR A 103 -13.26 -8.00 17.77
N PRO A 104 -14.13 -8.27 18.79
CA PRO A 104 -13.86 -9.35 19.74
C PRO A 104 -13.70 -10.72 19.07
N ALA A 105 -14.45 -10.97 17.99
CA ALA A 105 -14.35 -12.20 17.21
C ALA A 105 -12.99 -12.35 16.51
N LEU A 106 -12.50 -11.27 15.86
CA LEU A 106 -11.17 -11.29 15.25
C LEU A 106 -10.06 -11.49 16.30
N ARG A 107 -10.18 -10.82 17.45
CA ARG A 107 -9.25 -11.01 18.57
C ARG A 107 -9.24 -12.46 19.04
N ALA A 108 -10.40 -13.06 19.29
CA ALA A 108 -10.52 -14.43 19.75
C ALA A 108 -9.90 -15.41 18.75
N ALA A 109 -10.18 -15.24 17.44
CA ALA A 109 -9.64 -16.09 16.38
C ALA A 109 -8.11 -15.98 16.29
N VAL A 110 -7.55 -14.77 16.25
CA VAL A 110 -6.09 -14.55 16.18
C VAL A 110 -5.39 -15.20 17.38
N HIS A 111 -5.89 -14.94 18.59
CA HIS A 111 -5.29 -15.48 19.81
C HIS A 111 -5.46 -17.00 19.93
N ALA A 112 -6.59 -17.58 19.49
CA ALA A 112 -6.84 -19.01 19.48
C ALA A 112 -5.88 -19.71 18.50
N VAL A 113 -5.86 -19.28 17.23
CA VAL A 113 -4.98 -19.87 16.20
C VAL A 113 -3.51 -19.77 16.61
N ALA A 114 -3.08 -18.61 17.11
CA ALA A 114 -1.69 -18.42 17.51
C ALA A 114 -1.26 -19.34 18.66
N ARG A 115 -2.17 -19.65 19.60
CA ARG A 115 -1.89 -20.57 20.72
C ARG A 115 -2.00 -22.03 20.31
N GLU A 116 -3.10 -22.42 19.67
CA GLU A 116 -3.42 -23.81 19.32
C GLU A 116 -2.44 -24.38 18.29
N ARG A 117 -2.04 -23.56 17.32
CA ARG A 117 -1.07 -23.93 16.28
C ARG A 117 0.38 -23.62 16.68
N ASN A 118 0.62 -23.15 17.89
CA ASN A 118 1.94 -22.76 18.39
C ASN A 118 2.72 -21.82 17.45
N ALA A 119 2.05 -20.78 16.94
CA ALA A 119 2.67 -19.80 16.05
C ALA A 119 3.88 -19.13 16.71
N ARG A 120 4.92 -18.86 15.95
CA ARG A 120 6.12 -18.14 16.42
C ARG A 120 5.95 -16.63 16.33
N LEU A 121 5.20 -16.17 15.32
CA LEU A 121 5.02 -14.77 15.03
C LEU A 121 3.56 -14.48 14.64
N VAL A 122 3.07 -13.31 15.01
CA VAL A 122 1.80 -12.77 14.55
C VAL A 122 2.05 -11.48 13.79
N HIS A 123 1.74 -11.48 12.51
CA HIS A 123 1.82 -10.32 11.63
C HIS A 123 0.45 -9.63 11.54
N PHE A 124 0.36 -8.38 11.96
CA PHE A 124 -0.83 -7.55 11.85
C PHE A 124 -0.68 -6.60 10.65
N ASP A 125 -1.45 -6.83 9.60
CA ASP A 125 -1.38 -6.09 8.35
C ASP A 125 -2.54 -5.12 8.17
N GLY A 126 -2.20 -3.84 8.05
CA GLY A 126 -3.15 -2.75 7.84
C GLY A 126 -3.64 -2.06 9.10
N PRO A 127 -4.37 -0.94 8.91
CA PRO A 127 -4.77 -0.07 10.00
C PRO A 127 -5.76 -0.73 10.96
N GLY A 128 -5.54 -0.56 12.25
CA GLY A 128 -6.46 -0.94 13.31
C GLY A 128 -6.54 -2.44 13.64
N VAL A 129 -5.97 -3.31 12.81
CA VAL A 129 -6.02 -4.77 13.04
C VAL A 129 -5.26 -5.14 14.31
N SER A 130 -4.12 -4.54 14.55
CA SER A 130 -3.30 -4.77 15.77
C SER A 130 -3.96 -4.33 17.08
N LEU A 131 -5.07 -3.56 17.03
CA LEU A 131 -5.88 -3.26 18.22
C LEU A 131 -6.60 -4.48 18.81
N VAL A 132 -6.58 -5.64 18.14
CA VAL A 132 -6.99 -6.91 18.77
C VAL A 132 -6.04 -7.30 19.91
N GLY A 133 -4.86 -6.64 20.00
CA GLY A 133 -3.87 -6.77 21.05
C GLY A 133 -2.78 -7.77 20.71
N ALA A 134 -1.58 -7.49 21.20
CA ALA A 134 -0.44 -8.39 21.10
C ALA A 134 -0.77 -9.77 21.67
N VAL A 135 -0.26 -10.81 21.03
CA VAL A 135 -0.38 -12.18 21.50
C VAL A 135 0.79 -12.51 22.44
N PRO A 136 0.55 -12.75 23.74
CA PRO A 136 1.63 -12.99 24.69
C PRO A 136 2.48 -14.22 24.31
N GLY A 137 3.80 -14.11 24.49
CA GLY A 137 4.75 -15.18 24.19
C GLY A 137 4.95 -15.44 22.68
N ARG A 138 4.58 -14.49 21.84
CA ARG A 138 4.79 -14.51 20.38
C ARG A 138 5.45 -13.21 19.96
N ILE A 139 6.20 -13.25 18.86
CA ILE A 139 6.69 -12.02 18.21
C ILE A 139 5.51 -11.37 17.52
N ASN A 140 5.25 -10.09 17.81
CA ASN A 140 4.16 -9.34 17.23
C ASN A 140 4.75 -8.31 16.25
N ALA A 141 4.43 -8.45 14.98
CA ALA A 141 4.85 -7.54 13.94
C ALA A 141 3.65 -6.69 13.47
N PHE A 142 3.84 -5.38 13.32
CA PHE A 142 2.80 -4.47 12.88
C PHE A 142 3.20 -3.77 11.58
N ALA A 143 2.38 -3.92 10.54
CA ALA A 143 2.57 -3.36 9.19
C ALA A 143 1.40 -2.44 8.79
N PRO A 144 1.39 -1.16 9.15
CA PRO A 144 0.41 -0.20 8.64
C PRO A 144 0.66 0.08 7.15
N TYR A 145 -0.36 0.61 6.45
CA TYR A 145 -0.21 1.03 5.06
C TYR A 145 0.30 2.47 4.93
N ASP A 146 -0.05 3.31 5.89
CA ASP A 146 0.25 4.73 5.98
C ASP A 146 0.30 5.14 7.47
N ILE A 147 0.75 6.36 7.75
CA ILE A 147 0.57 6.99 9.05
C ILE A 147 -0.85 7.57 9.13
N GLU A 148 -1.76 6.83 9.72
CA GLU A 148 -3.20 7.11 9.68
C GLU A 148 -3.58 8.43 10.38
N HIS A 149 -2.88 8.83 11.43
CA HIS A 149 -3.18 10.11 12.07
C HIS A 149 -2.83 11.32 11.19
N ASP A 150 -1.87 11.21 10.27
CA ASP A 150 -1.57 12.26 9.29
C ASP A 150 -2.67 12.36 8.24
N ILE A 151 -3.28 11.22 7.83
CA ILE A 151 -4.46 11.20 6.96
C ILE A 151 -5.65 11.88 7.64
N GLN A 152 -5.87 11.62 8.95
CA GLN A 152 -6.93 12.28 9.71
C GLN A 152 -6.68 13.78 9.88
N ARG A 153 -5.43 14.19 10.07
CA ARG A 153 -5.02 15.60 10.13
C ARG A 153 -5.32 16.30 8.81
N ALA A 154 -4.88 15.74 7.70
CA ALA A 154 -5.15 16.28 6.38
C ALA A 154 -6.67 16.39 6.10
N THR A 155 -7.46 15.42 6.55
CA THR A 155 -8.92 15.47 6.48
C THR A 155 -9.49 16.62 7.31
N ALA A 156 -8.99 16.84 8.53
CA ALA A 156 -9.42 17.95 9.38
C ALA A 156 -9.10 19.32 8.77
N ASP A 157 -7.94 19.44 8.12
CA ASP A 157 -7.49 20.70 7.52
C ASP A 157 -8.33 21.10 6.29
N ARG A 158 -8.91 20.11 5.59
CA ARG A 158 -9.78 20.31 4.42
C ARG A 158 -11.26 20.47 4.73
N THR A 159 -11.66 20.27 5.97
CA THR A 159 -13.06 20.33 6.37
C THR A 159 -13.33 21.52 7.27
N ALA A 160 -14.61 21.90 7.44
CA ALA A 160 -15.04 22.99 8.29
C ALA A 160 -16.13 22.55 9.28
N GLY A 161 -16.42 23.39 10.28
CA GLY A 161 -17.50 23.19 11.22
C GLY A 161 -17.41 21.89 12.02
N LEU A 162 -18.54 21.22 12.23
CA LEU A 162 -18.61 19.96 13.00
C LEU A 162 -17.79 18.83 12.39
N ARG A 163 -17.63 18.80 11.07
CA ARG A 163 -16.80 17.79 10.39
C ARG A 163 -15.34 17.94 10.77
N ARG A 164 -14.84 19.18 10.82
CA ARG A 164 -13.47 19.48 11.26
C ARG A 164 -13.26 19.08 12.72
N ALA A 165 -14.22 19.44 13.59
CA ALA A 165 -14.15 19.07 15.00
C ALA A 165 -14.09 17.54 15.20
N PHE A 166 -14.94 16.80 14.50
CA PHE A 166 -14.92 15.33 14.52
C PHE A 166 -13.59 14.77 14.03
N ALA A 167 -13.07 15.25 12.89
CA ALA A 167 -11.79 14.80 12.32
C ALA A 167 -10.61 15.10 13.28
N ARG A 168 -10.61 16.22 14.00
CA ARG A 168 -9.59 16.53 15.02
C ARG A 168 -9.66 15.61 16.24
N ILE A 169 -10.87 15.25 16.68
CA ILE A 169 -11.05 14.27 17.76
C ILE A 169 -10.52 12.90 17.30
N GLU A 170 -10.86 12.51 16.08
CA GLU A 170 -10.46 11.24 15.50
C GLU A 170 -8.94 11.16 15.31
N GLU A 171 -8.30 12.23 14.80
CA GLU A 171 -6.84 12.35 14.68
C GLU A 171 -6.13 12.04 16.01
N ARG A 172 -6.59 12.67 17.11
CA ARG A 172 -5.98 12.47 18.43
C ARG A 172 -6.11 11.02 18.91
N LYS A 173 -7.25 10.39 18.65
CA LYS A 173 -7.50 9.00 19.04
C LYS A 173 -6.64 8.05 18.21
N VAL A 174 -6.64 8.21 16.90
CA VAL A 174 -5.83 7.40 15.98
C VAL A 174 -4.35 7.51 16.33
N ARG A 175 -3.83 8.72 16.52
CA ARG A 175 -2.44 8.93 16.92
C ARG A 175 -2.07 8.21 18.22
N ARG A 176 -2.97 8.32 19.24
CA ARG A 176 -2.76 7.60 20.50
C ARG A 176 -2.72 6.09 20.28
N GLU A 177 -3.65 5.55 19.49
CA GLU A 177 -3.76 4.12 19.21
C GLU A 177 -2.56 3.62 18.40
N GLU A 178 -2.10 4.36 17.37
CA GLU A 178 -0.89 4.04 16.61
C GLU A 178 0.35 3.99 17.50
N HIS A 179 0.56 5.01 18.34
CA HIS A 179 1.70 5.02 19.26
C HIS A 179 1.67 3.86 20.25
N LEU A 180 0.48 3.44 20.71
CA LEU A 180 0.36 2.27 21.58
C LEU A 180 0.72 0.98 20.83
N GLN A 181 0.29 0.82 19.57
CA GLN A 181 0.60 -0.31 18.72
C GLN A 181 2.10 -0.38 18.43
N TRP A 182 2.73 0.74 18.04
CA TRP A 182 4.15 0.82 17.75
C TRP A 182 5.03 0.46 18.96
N ARG A 183 4.60 0.83 20.17
CA ARG A 183 5.32 0.46 21.41
C ARG A 183 5.11 -0.98 21.83
N ALA A 184 3.99 -1.56 21.45
CA ALA A 184 3.62 -2.93 21.81
C ALA A 184 4.17 -3.98 20.84
N ALA A 185 4.50 -3.60 19.62
CA ALA A 185 5.05 -4.49 18.61
C ALA A 185 6.56 -4.71 18.84
N GLU A 186 7.01 -5.94 18.69
CA GLU A 186 8.43 -6.29 18.63
C GLU A 186 9.05 -5.79 17.34
N ILE A 187 8.30 -5.84 16.21
CA ILE A 187 8.74 -5.38 14.90
C ILE A 187 7.67 -4.42 14.33
N CYS A 188 8.05 -3.22 13.97
CA CYS A 188 7.23 -2.31 13.18
C CYS A 188 7.73 -2.28 11.73
N ILE A 189 6.80 -2.29 10.78
CA ILE A 189 7.11 -2.32 9.36
C ILE A 189 6.64 -1.01 8.73
N ALA A 190 7.58 -0.16 8.39
CA ALA A 190 7.33 1.11 7.71
C ALA A 190 7.30 0.92 6.20
N VAL A 191 6.52 1.74 5.49
CA VAL A 191 6.45 1.74 4.01
C VAL A 191 7.53 2.64 3.40
N SER A 192 8.02 3.60 4.17
CA SER A 192 9.06 4.55 3.75
C SER A 192 9.95 4.94 4.93
N GLU A 193 11.10 5.56 4.64
CA GLU A 193 11.96 6.14 5.68
C GLU A 193 11.28 7.28 6.46
N LEU A 194 10.33 7.99 5.83
CA LEU A 194 9.54 9.02 6.52
C LEU A 194 8.65 8.38 7.58
N ASP A 195 8.00 7.28 7.23
CA ASP A 195 7.16 6.51 8.16
C ASP A 195 7.99 5.87 9.25
N GLU A 196 9.17 5.33 8.93
CA GLU A 196 10.11 4.82 9.93
C GLU A 196 10.45 5.89 10.97
N ARG A 197 10.80 7.09 10.52
CA ARG A 197 11.11 8.21 11.43
C ARG A 197 9.90 8.58 12.30
N ALA A 198 8.69 8.56 11.73
CA ALA A 198 7.46 8.82 12.47
C ALA A 198 7.18 7.74 13.52
N MET A 199 7.33 6.46 13.17
CA MET A 199 7.16 5.32 14.07
C MET A 199 8.16 5.35 15.23
N ARG A 200 9.44 5.61 14.93
CA ARG A 200 10.49 5.75 15.96
C ARG A 200 10.18 6.90 16.92
N ARG A 201 9.77 8.07 16.42
CA ARG A 201 9.32 9.19 17.26
C ARG A 201 8.09 8.83 18.11
N GLY A 202 7.19 7.98 17.58
CA GLY A 202 6.02 7.46 18.30
C GLY A 202 6.32 6.39 19.34
N GLY A 203 7.58 5.90 19.39
CA GLY A 203 8.08 4.98 20.40
C GLY A 203 8.24 3.53 19.93
N ALA A 204 8.23 3.27 18.61
CA ALA A 204 8.63 1.97 18.06
C ALA A 204 10.10 1.68 18.37
N ARG A 205 10.40 0.47 18.84
CA ARG A 205 11.75 0.05 19.24
C ARG A 205 12.56 -0.48 18.06
N HIS A 206 11.97 -1.36 17.30
CA HIS A 206 12.54 -1.94 16.09
C HIS A 206 11.65 -1.62 14.90
N VAL A 207 12.20 -0.93 13.90
CA VAL A 207 11.48 -0.55 12.68
C VAL A 207 12.30 -0.96 11.48
N ILE A 208 11.67 -1.70 10.58
CA ILE A 208 12.23 -2.05 9.28
C ILE A 208 11.45 -1.34 8.17
N VAL A 209 12.13 -0.94 7.10
CA VAL A 209 11.47 -0.36 5.92
C VAL A 209 11.25 -1.46 4.89
N VAL A 210 9.97 -1.74 4.64
CA VAL A 210 9.49 -2.66 3.60
C VAL A 210 8.60 -1.85 2.68
N PRO A 211 9.13 -1.29 1.59
CA PRO A 211 8.39 -0.39 0.70
C PRO A 211 7.28 -1.13 -0.06
N ASN A 212 6.42 -0.37 -0.73
CA ASN A 212 5.52 -0.93 -1.71
C ASN A 212 6.29 -1.25 -2.99
N GLY A 213 5.89 -2.31 -3.66
CA GLY A 213 6.58 -2.83 -4.84
C GLY A 213 5.70 -2.99 -6.06
N THR A 214 6.30 -3.49 -7.11
CA THR A 214 5.63 -3.87 -8.34
C THR A 214 6.01 -5.30 -8.73
N ASP A 215 5.25 -5.88 -9.65
CA ASP A 215 5.59 -7.17 -10.23
C ASP A 215 6.80 -7.04 -11.17
N ALA A 216 7.62 -8.09 -11.22
CA ALA A 216 8.68 -8.17 -12.21
C ALA A 216 8.06 -8.33 -13.60
N VAL A 217 8.43 -7.44 -14.51
CA VAL A 217 8.00 -7.50 -15.90
C VAL A 217 9.22 -7.57 -16.83
N PRO A 218 9.15 -8.18 -18.02
CA PRO A 218 10.23 -8.22 -18.97
C PRO A 218 10.70 -6.80 -19.35
N ARG A 219 12.02 -6.65 -19.58
CA ARG A 219 12.56 -5.40 -20.15
C ARG A 219 12.04 -5.21 -21.57
N ARG A 220 11.65 -4.00 -21.89
CA ARG A 220 11.14 -3.60 -23.20
C ARG A 220 12.06 -2.56 -23.84
N PRO A 221 12.11 -2.48 -25.17
CA PRO A 221 12.77 -1.38 -25.85
C PRO A 221 12.08 -0.05 -25.53
N VAL A 222 12.78 1.05 -25.72
CA VAL A 222 12.22 2.40 -25.59
C VAL A 222 10.98 2.53 -26.48
N PRO A 223 9.85 3.04 -25.97
CA PRO A 223 8.69 3.30 -26.79
C PRO A 223 9.04 4.23 -27.96
N GLN A 224 8.51 3.94 -29.14
CA GLN A 224 8.67 4.78 -30.31
C GLN A 224 7.31 5.34 -30.75
N ARG A 225 7.27 6.62 -31.06
CA ARG A 225 6.09 7.29 -31.56
C ARG A 225 6.25 7.62 -33.05
N SER A 226 5.29 7.24 -33.88
CA SER A 226 5.23 7.76 -35.24
C SER A 226 4.76 9.22 -35.23
N PRO A 227 5.40 10.13 -35.97
CA PRO A 227 5.06 11.56 -35.94
C PRO A 227 3.59 11.88 -36.27
N ASP A 228 2.97 11.07 -37.13
CA ASP A 228 1.57 11.15 -37.56
C ASP A 228 0.56 10.54 -36.59
N LYS A 229 1.03 9.86 -35.52
CA LYS A 229 0.19 9.22 -34.51
C LYS A 229 0.11 10.06 -33.24
N PRO A 230 -1.02 9.97 -32.50
CA PRO A 230 -1.16 10.69 -31.25
C PRO A 230 -0.13 10.23 -30.21
N LEU A 231 0.30 11.16 -29.35
CA LEU A 231 1.05 10.83 -28.14
C LEU A 231 0.11 10.09 -27.17
N ARG A 232 0.43 8.82 -26.90
CA ARG A 232 -0.35 7.98 -25.96
C ARG A 232 0.13 8.21 -24.55
N ILE A 233 -0.71 8.87 -23.76
CA ILE A 233 -0.47 9.20 -22.37
C ILE A 233 -1.28 8.23 -21.51
N LEU A 234 -0.67 7.70 -20.46
CA LEU A 234 -1.33 6.80 -19.51
C LEU A 234 -1.37 7.42 -18.11
N PHE A 235 -2.55 7.45 -17.52
CA PHE A 235 -2.74 7.65 -16.09
C PHE A 235 -3.34 6.40 -15.47
N VAL A 236 -2.71 5.89 -14.37
CA VAL A 236 -3.23 4.77 -13.57
C VAL A 236 -3.50 5.26 -12.15
N GLY A 237 -4.70 5.00 -11.61
CA GLY A 237 -4.99 5.40 -10.22
C GLY A 237 -6.36 4.93 -9.72
N ALA A 238 -6.41 4.46 -8.47
CA ALA A 238 -7.65 4.11 -7.80
C ALA A 238 -8.53 5.36 -7.53
N PRO A 239 -9.85 5.19 -7.29
CA PRO A 239 -10.78 6.27 -6.92
C PRO A 239 -10.42 6.89 -5.57
N TYR A 240 -9.44 7.78 -5.58
CA TYR A 240 -8.90 8.48 -4.44
C TYR A 240 -8.75 9.96 -4.79
N LEU A 241 -9.12 10.86 -3.89
CA LEU A 241 -9.23 12.28 -4.17
C LEU A 241 -8.00 12.89 -4.87
N PRO A 242 -6.76 12.69 -4.42
CA PRO A 242 -5.58 13.21 -5.13
C PRO A 242 -5.44 12.72 -6.58
N ASN A 243 -5.86 11.50 -6.88
CA ASN A 243 -5.85 10.98 -8.25
C ASN A 243 -6.88 11.70 -9.12
N ARG A 244 -8.08 11.94 -8.59
CA ARG A 244 -9.14 12.66 -9.30
C ARG A 244 -8.74 14.10 -9.59
N LEU A 245 -8.24 14.81 -8.58
CA LEU A 245 -7.77 16.19 -8.73
C LEU A 245 -6.63 16.30 -9.75
N GLY A 246 -5.68 15.36 -9.71
CA GLY A 246 -4.57 15.33 -10.66
C GLY A 246 -5.04 15.10 -12.12
N VAL A 247 -5.96 14.16 -12.35
CA VAL A 247 -6.52 13.91 -13.69
C VAL A 247 -7.38 15.09 -14.15
N GLU A 248 -8.17 15.68 -13.26
CA GLU A 248 -8.98 16.85 -13.57
C GLU A 248 -8.10 18.01 -14.02
N TRP A 249 -7.02 18.31 -13.27
CA TRP A 249 -6.04 19.31 -13.62
C TRP A 249 -5.34 19.00 -14.96
N LEU A 250 -4.92 17.75 -15.18
CA LEU A 250 -4.28 17.33 -16.43
C LEU A 250 -5.19 17.62 -17.63
N ILE A 251 -6.48 17.26 -17.55
CA ILE A 251 -7.44 17.41 -18.65
C ILE A 251 -7.80 18.88 -18.89
N ARG A 252 -7.93 19.70 -17.83
CA ARG A 252 -8.39 21.09 -17.96
C ARG A 252 -7.28 22.07 -18.27
N ASP A 253 -6.11 21.87 -17.65
CA ASP A 253 -5.06 22.89 -17.64
C ASP A 253 -3.84 22.51 -18.51
N VAL A 254 -3.59 21.22 -18.74
CA VAL A 254 -2.40 20.75 -19.47
C VAL A 254 -2.73 20.29 -20.89
N LEU A 255 -3.69 19.37 -21.04
CA LEU A 255 -3.97 18.78 -22.36
C LEU A 255 -4.33 19.79 -23.43
N PRO A 256 -5.13 20.86 -23.19
CA PRO A 256 -5.41 21.84 -24.24
C PRO A 256 -4.15 22.47 -24.84
N VAL A 257 -3.17 22.80 -23.99
CA VAL A 257 -1.88 23.39 -24.43
C VAL A 257 -1.09 22.40 -25.30
N VAL A 258 -1.07 21.12 -24.92
CA VAL A 258 -0.37 20.08 -25.70
C VAL A 258 -1.08 19.83 -27.02
N GLN A 259 -2.40 19.81 -27.03
CA GLN A 259 -3.24 19.53 -28.22
C GLN A 259 -3.17 20.61 -29.30
N GLU A 260 -2.76 21.82 -28.98
CA GLU A 260 -2.46 22.87 -29.98
C GLU A 260 -1.30 22.50 -30.89
N ARG A 261 -0.39 21.64 -30.45
CA ARG A 261 0.85 21.29 -31.16
C ARG A 261 0.97 19.82 -31.55
N LEU A 262 0.32 18.93 -30.80
CA LEU A 262 0.49 17.49 -30.93
C LEU A 262 -0.83 16.76 -30.63
N PRO A 263 -1.32 15.87 -31.51
CA PRO A 263 -2.47 15.04 -31.18
C PRO A 263 -2.15 14.12 -30.01
N VAL A 264 -3.11 14.01 -29.06
CA VAL A 264 -2.96 13.27 -27.79
C VAL A 264 -4.07 12.25 -27.66
N ALA A 265 -3.73 11.08 -27.10
CA ALA A 265 -4.67 10.09 -26.61
C ALA A 265 -4.32 9.79 -25.14
N LEU A 266 -5.18 10.20 -24.21
CA LEU A 266 -5.04 9.93 -22.78
C LEU A 266 -5.92 8.76 -22.39
N ASP A 267 -5.28 7.69 -21.92
CA ASP A 267 -5.92 6.54 -21.28
C ASP A 267 -5.95 6.74 -19.76
N VAL A 268 -7.14 6.77 -19.14
CA VAL A 268 -7.34 6.88 -17.69
C VAL A 268 -7.84 5.53 -17.17
N VAL A 269 -7.04 4.88 -16.35
CA VAL A 269 -7.32 3.53 -15.81
C VAL A 269 -7.50 3.58 -14.29
N GLY A 270 -8.57 2.94 -13.81
CA GLY A 270 -8.87 2.76 -12.38
C GLY A 270 -9.87 3.74 -11.80
N LEU A 271 -9.98 4.97 -12.34
CA LEU A 271 -11.07 5.91 -12.02
C LEU A 271 -12.35 5.55 -12.79
N LEU A 272 -13.51 5.87 -12.21
CA LEU A 272 -14.79 5.67 -12.86
C LEU A 272 -15.09 6.81 -13.86
N PRO A 273 -15.88 6.55 -14.93
CA PRO A 273 -16.18 7.56 -15.94
C PRO A 273 -16.87 8.84 -15.43
N ASP A 274 -17.65 8.73 -14.36
CA ASP A 274 -18.32 9.86 -13.69
C ASP A 274 -17.38 10.66 -12.75
N GLU A 275 -16.19 10.15 -12.49
CA GLU A 275 -15.16 10.79 -11.66
C GLU A 275 -14.14 11.59 -12.48
N VAL A 276 -14.21 11.52 -13.82
CA VAL A 276 -13.24 12.13 -14.73
C VAL A 276 -13.94 13.10 -15.67
N PRO A 277 -13.44 14.35 -15.85
CA PRO A 277 -13.98 15.28 -16.81
C PRO A 277 -13.93 14.73 -18.24
N ARG A 278 -14.90 15.08 -19.05
CA ARG A 278 -14.85 14.79 -20.49
C ARG A 278 -13.79 15.69 -21.16
N GLY A 279 -13.04 15.13 -22.09
CA GLY A 279 -12.01 15.86 -22.85
C GLY A 279 -11.76 15.19 -24.21
N THR A 280 -11.33 15.99 -25.17
CA THR A 280 -10.94 15.47 -26.49
C THR A 280 -9.73 14.54 -26.33
N GLY A 281 -9.79 13.35 -26.93
CA GLY A 281 -8.71 12.36 -26.84
C GLY A 281 -8.58 11.68 -25.49
N VAL A 282 -9.58 11.78 -24.59
CA VAL A 282 -9.59 11.14 -23.27
C VAL A 282 -10.48 9.89 -23.31
N THR A 283 -9.92 8.76 -22.92
CA THR A 283 -10.65 7.49 -22.75
C THR A 283 -10.54 7.03 -21.30
N VAL A 284 -11.68 6.79 -20.65
CA VAL A 284 -11.76 6.32 -19.26
C VAL A 284 -12.18 4.87 -19.26
N HIS A 285 -11.29 3.99 -18.79
CA HIS A 285 -11.48 2.54 -18.81
C HIS A 285 -12.11 1.98 -17.53
N GLY A 286 -12.17 2.80 -16.47
CA GLY A 286 -12.61 2.29 -15.17
C GLY A 286 -11.64 1.26 -14.58
N ARG A 287 -12.18 0.33 -13.82
CA ARG A 287 -11.39 -0.79 -13.25
C ARG A 287 -11.14 -1.85 -14.32
N VAL A 288 -9.90 -2.27 -14.43
CA VAL A 288 -9.46 -3.29 -15.38
C VAL A 288 -8.84 -4.49 -14.66
N PRO A 289 -8.87 -5.68 -15.25
CA PRO A 289 -8.24 -6.87 -14.66
C PRO A 289 -6.70 -6.75 -14.57
N SER A 290 -6.06 -6.05 -15.53
CA SER A 290 -4.63 -5.82 -15.56
C SER A 290 -4.30 -4.46 -16.19
N VAL A 291 -3.36 -3.74 -15.60
CA VAL A 291 -2.85 -2.47 -16.13
C VAL A 291 -1.71 -2.67 -17.15
N ALA A 292 -1.11 -3.86 -17.20
CA ALA A 292 0.04 -4.15 -18.05
C ALA A 292 -0.19 -3.83 -19.54
N PRO A 293 -1.32 -4.19 -20.19
CA PRO A 293 -1.56 -3.86 -21.59
C PRO A 293 -1.57 -2.35 -21.87
N PHE A 294 -1.97 -1.54 -20.88
CA PHE A 294 -1.98 -0.08 -21.01
C PHE A 294 -0.57 0.49 -20.94
N TYR A 295 0.27 0.01 -20.01
CA TYR A 295 1.69 0.39 -19.99
C TYR A 295 2.39 -0.06 -21.28
N GLU A 296 2.01 -1.21 -21.82
CA GLU A 296 2.56 -1.72 -23.09
C GLU A 296 2.27 -0.82 -24.28
N CYS A 297 1.17 -0.14 -24.29
CA CYS A 297 0.76 0.75 -25.35
C CYS A 297 1.13 2.22 -25.11
N ALA A 298 1.50 2.59 -23.90
CA ALA A 298 1.80 3.96 -23.52
C ALA A 298 3.14 4.45 -24.08
N HIS A 299 3.18 5.70 -24.49
CA HIS A 299 4.39 6.44 -24.79
C HIS A 299 4.93 7.15 -23.55
N VAL A 300 4.04 7.71 -22.71
CA VAL A 300 4.37 8.43 -21.48
C VAL A 300 3.37 8.05 -20.40
N ALA A 301 3.86 7.76 -19.21
CA ALA A 301 3.04 7.64 -18.00
C ALA A 301 3.06 8.95 -17.21
N VAL A 302 1.90 9.41 -16.75
CA VAL A 302 1.80 10.68 -16.01
C VAL A 302 1.35 10.48 -14.56
N VAL A 303 1.95 11.25 -13.65
CA VAL A 303 1.68 11.18 -12.21
C VAL A 303 1.47 12.61 -11.65
N PRO A 304 0.35 13.28 -11.99
CA PRO A 304 0.04 14.63 -11.57
C PRO A 304 -0.55 14.63 -10.15
N ILE A 305 0.27 14.45 -9.13
CA ILE A 305 -0.15 14.36 -7.73
C ILE A 305 0.36 15.58 -6.97
N PHE A 306 -0.55 16.39 -6.43
CA PHE A 306 -0.26 17.63 -5.71
C PHE A 306 -0.48 17.52 -4.20
N GLU A 307 -1.05 16.40 -3.72
CA GLU A 307 -1.36 16.19 -2.32
C GLU A 307 -1.44 14.70 -1.96
N GLY A 308 -1.41 14.41 -0.65
CA GLY A 308 -1.55 13.04 -0.10
C GLY A 308 -0.21 12.39 0.19
N SER A 309 -0.25 11.55 1.22
CA SER A 309 0.73 10.50 1.51
C SER A 309 0.25 9.24 0.79
N GLY A 310 1.06 8.32 0.53
CA GLY A 310 0.66 7.04 -0.04
C GLY A 310 1.69 6.53 -1.03
N SER A 311 1.61 5.23 -1.28
CA SER A 311 2.55 4.56 -2.15
C SER A 311 2.47 5.10 -3.57
N ARG A 312 3.61 5.40 -4.11
CA ARG A 312 3.77 5.89 -5.49
C ARG A 312 3.88 4.71 -6.47
N LEU A 313 3.11 3.63 -6.27
CA LEU A 313 3.16 2.40 -7.08
C LEU A 313 3.12 2.67 -8.57
N LYS A 314 2.28 3.61 -9.02
CA LYS A 314 2.16 3.97 -10.44
C LYS A 314 3.47 4.48 -11.07
N VAL A 315 4.35 5.12 -10.28
CA VAL A 315 5.68 5.54 -10.73
C VAL A 315 6.55 4.31 -10.92
N VAL A 316 6.59 3.43 -9.92
CA VAL A 316 7.40 2.21 -9.94
C VAL A 316 6.91 1.25 -11.03
N GLU A 317 5.59 1.12 -11.23
CA GLU A 317 5.01 0.33 -12.32
C GLU A 317 5.40 0.86 -13.70
N ALA A 318 5.28 2.17 -13.93
CA ALA A 318 5.68 2.79 -15.20
C ALA A 318 7.17 2.55 -15.50
N MET A 319 8.03 2.75 -14.50
CA MET A 319 9.48 2.49 -14.61
C MET A 319 9.78 1.01 -14.87
N ALA A 320 9.09 0.09 -14.18
CA ALA A 320 9.23 -1.34 -14.41
C ALA A 320 8.84 -1.73 -15.84
N HIS A 321 7.84 -1.10 -16.42
CA HIS A 321 7.40 -1.30 -17.78
C HIS A 321 8.28 -0.57 -18.83
N GLY A 322 9.28 0.20 -18.41
CA GLY A 322 10.15 0.97 -19.32
C GLY A 322 9.42 2.13 -20.00
N VAL A 323 8.39 2.69 -19.36
CA VAL A 323 7.63 3.83 -19.91
C VAL A 323 8.18 5.13 -19.32
N PRO A 324 8.59 6.11 -20.17
CA PRO A 324 8.97 7.43 -19.70
C PRO A 324 7.91 8.00 -18.75
N THR A 325 8.34 8.43 -17.57
CA THR A 325 7.43 8.92 -16.53
C THR A 325 7.58 10.41 -16.35
N LEU A 326 6.47 11.16 -16.44
CA LEU A 326 6.39 12.56 -16.10
C LEU A 326 5.55 12.69 -14.82
N SER A 327 6.13 13.28 -13.78
CA SER A 327 5.50 13.39 -12.46
C SER A 327 5.66 14.80 -11.89
N THR A 328 4.74 15.19 -11.02
CA THR A 328 5.06 16.26 -10.08
C THR A 328 6.16 15.78 -9.12
N THR A 329 6.92 16.70 -8.54
CA THR A 329 7.92 16.39 -7.52
C THR A 329 7.31 15.59 -6.37
N LEU A 330 6.11 15.99 -5.90
CA LEU A 330 5.39 15.28 -4.87
C LEU A 330 4.95 13.88 -5.32
N GLY A 331 4.59 13.71 -6.60
CA GLY A 331 4.17 12.43 -7.16
C GLY A 331 5.23 11.33 -7.13
N ALA A 332 6.52 11.69 -7.08
CA ALA A 332 7.65 10.77 -7.00
C ALA A 332 8.35 10.76 -5.62
N THR A 333 7.83 11.50 -4.63
CA THR A 333 8.42 11.59 -3.29
C THR A 333 8.42 10.23 -2.57
N GLY A 334 9.47 9.95 -1.81
CA GLY A 334 9.59 8.74 -0.96
C GLY A 334 10.12 7.50 -1.67
N LEU A 335 10.49 7.61 -2.95
CA LEU A 335 11.03 6.49 -3.74
C LEU A 335 12.56 6.57 -3.94
N GLY A 336 13.23 7.58 -3.41
CA GLY A 336 14.67 7.79 -3.64
C GLY A 336 15.03 8.15 -5.09
N LEU A 337 14.07 8.67 -5.87
CA LEU A 337 14.24 8.98 -7.28
C LEU A 337 14.73 10.42 -7.49
N THR A 338 15.55 10.62 -8.52
CA THR A 338 16.10 11.93 -8.90
C THR A 338 15.47 12.39 -10.21
N PRO A 339 14.89 13.62 -10.27
CA PRO A 339 14.42 14.23 -11.52
C PRO A 339 15.54 14.31 -12.56
N GLY A 340 15.21 14.14 -13.82
CA GLY A 340 16.16 14.12 -14.95
C GLY A 340 16.94 12.82 -15.08
N THR A 341 17.14 12.07 -13.97
CA THR A 341 17.84 10.77 -14.00
C THR A 341 16.87 9.60 -14.12
N HIS A 342 15.77 9.62 -13.39
CA HIS A 342 14.80 8.51 -13.31
C HIS A 342 13.45 8.85 -13.93
N TYR A 343 13.09 10.13 -13.94
CA TYR A 343 11.80 10.63 -14.44
C TYR A 343 11.92 12.11 -14.81
N ARG A 344 10.97 12.62 -15.58
CA ARG A 344 10.79 14.05 -15.83
C ARG A 344 9.90 14.65 -14.74
N ALA A 345 10.25 15.84 -14.24
CA ALA A 345 9.50 16.52 -13.18
C ALA A 345 8.94 17.86 -13.65
N ALA A 346 7.67 18.12 -13.34
CA ALA A 346 7.03 19.39 -13.56
C ALA A 346 5.90 19.61 -12.54
N ASP A 347 5.84 20.80 -11.92
CA ASP A 347 4.90 21.07 -10.82
C ASP A 347 3.79 22.09 -11.19
N ASP A 348 3.82 22.64 -12.40
CA ASP A 348 2.80 23.54 -12.94
C ASP A 348 2.36 23.14 -14.36
N ALA A 349 1.24 23.67 -14.83
CA ALA A 349 0.63 23.26 -16.09
C ALA A 349 1.50 23.57 -17.31
N VAL A 350 2.20 24.71 -17.31
CA VAL A 350 3.03 25.13 -18.44
C VAL A 350 4.25 24.25 -18.56
N SER A 351 4.96 24.02 -17.46
CA SER A 351 6.13 23.13 -17.44
C SER A 351 5.73 21.68 -17.73
N PHE A 352 4.60 21.21 -17.22
CA PHE A 352 4.11 19.85 -17.48
C PHE A 352 3.73 19.65 -18.96
N ALA A 353 3.07 20.62 -19.58
CA ALA A 353 2.76 20.61 -21.00
C ALA A 353 4.04 20.62 -21.84
N THR A 354 5.02 21.45 -21.46
CA THR A 354 6.33 21.56 -22.13
C THR A 354 7.07 20.24 -22.11
N GLU A 355 7.13 19.56 -20.95
CA GLU A 355 7.77 18.26 -20.82
C GLU A 355 7.04 17.16 -21.62
N LEU A 356 5.69 17.20 -21.69
CA LEU A 356 4.95 16.28 -22.57
C LEU A 356 5.26 16.47 -24.04
N LEU A 357 5.36 17.72 -24.51
CA LEU A 357 5.74 18.04 -25.89
C LEU A 357 7.16 17.57 -26.18
N THR A 358 8.09 17.87 -25.28
CA THR A 358 9.50 17.44 -25.40
C THR A 358 9.62 15.91 -25.47
N LEU A 359 8.96 15.18 -24.54
CA LEU A 359 8.93 13.72 -24.60
C LEU A 359 8.29 13.20 -25.89
N GLY A 360 7.21 13.84 -26.36
CA GLY A 360 6.55 13.49 -27.61
C GLY A 360 7.48 13.64 -28.84
N GLU A 361 8.31 14.68 -28.86
CA GLU A 361 9.31 14.93 -29.91
C GLU A 361 10.50 13.96 -29.78
N GLU A 362 11.04 13.74 -28.58
CA GLU A 362 12.13 12.80 -28.32
C GLU A 362 11.74 11.37 -28.74
N LEU A 363 10.53 10.92 -28.38
CA LEU A 363 10.02 9.58 -28.75
C LEU A 363 9.78 9.41 -30.24
N ALA A 364 9.59 10.50 -31.00
CA ALA A 364 9.42 10.46 -32.45
C ALA A 364 10.74 10.55 -33.21
N SER A 365 11.69 11.36 -32.72
CA SER A 365 12.91 11.70 -33.47
C SER A 365 14.18 11.03 -32.95
N ARG A 366 14.26 10.82 -31.64
CA ARG A 366 15.48 10.31 -30.97
C ARG A 366 15.14 9.44 -29.75
N PRO A 367 14.37 8.36 -29.90
CA PRO A 367 13.94 7.54 -28.75
C PRO A 367 15.11 7.00 -27.94
N ASP A 368 16.24 6.65 -28.59
CA ASP A 368 17.44 6.15 -27.93
C ASP A 368 18.06 7.15 -26.93
N GLY A 369 17.78 8.45 -27.08
CA GLY A 369 18.20 9.48 -26.13
C GLY A 369 17.59 9.32 -24.74
N LEU A 370 16.48 8.60 -24.64
CA LEU A 370 15.80 8.31 -23.35
C LEU A 370 16.35 7.04 -22.65
N GLU A 371 17.17 6.21 -23.34
CA GLU A 371 17.69 4.94 -22.78
C GLU A 371 18.44 5.12 -21.44
N PRO A 372 19.28 6.14 -21.23
CA PRO A 372 19.94 6.33 -19.94
C PRO A 372 18.95 6.56 -18.80
N MET A 373 17.94 7.41 -19.01
CA MET A 373 16.89 7.68 -18.02
C MET A 373 16.05 6.43 -17.74
N LEU A 374 15.62 5.73 -18.79
CA LEU A 374 14.80 4.52 -18.65
C LEU A 374 15.60 3.37 -18.03
N GLY A 375 16.89 3.25 -18.32
CA GLY A 375 17.78 2.28 -17.68
C GLY A 375 17.95 2.54 -16.20
N ALA A 376 18.16 3.79 -15.79
CA ALA A 376 18.23 4.19 -14.38
C ALA A 376 16.88 3.97 -13.66
N ALA A 377 15.78 4.38 -14.28
CA ALA A 377 14.43 4.18 -13.77
C ALA A 377 14.12 2.69 -13.58
N ARG A 378 14.47 1.86 -14.54
CA ARG A 378 14.30 0.41 -14.47
C ARG A 378 15.11 -0.21 -13.33
N ALA A 379 16.38 0.17 -13.17
CA ALA A 379 17.22 -0.32 -12.07
C ALA A 379 16.64 0.04 -10.70
N ALA A 380 16.11 1.26 -10.56
CA ALA A 380 15.39 1.68 -9.34
C ALA A 380 14.12 0.85 -9.10
N ALA A 381 13.33 0.57 -10.15
CA ALA A 381 12.12 -0.25 -10.04
C ALA A 381 12.44 -1.71 -9.69
N GLU A 382 13.53 -2.28 -10.21
CA GLU A 382 13.96 -3.66 -9.91
C GLU A 382 14.32 -3.87 -8.43
N ALA A 383 14.81 -2.84 -7.76
CA ALA A 383 15.02 -2.88 -6.31
C ALA A 383 13.69 -2.98 -5.53
N LEU A 384 12.59 -2.58 -6.16
CA LEU A 384 11.23 -2.58 -5.62
C LEU A 384 10.35 -3.69 -6.21
N PHE A 385 10.92 -4.73 -6.79
CA PHE A 385 10.15 -5.93 -7.16
C PHE A 385 9.76 -6.74 -5.94
N TRP A 386 8.51 -7.22 -5.90
CA TRP A 386 7.96 -7.95 -4.76
C TRP A 386 8.85 -9.07 -4.23
N PRO A 387 9.51 -9.90 -5.06
CA PRO A 387 10.39 -10.95 -4.56
C PRO A 387 11.54 -10.40 -3.69
N ARG A 388 12.16 -9.28 -4.08
CA ARG A 388 13.24 -8.65 -3.28
C ARG A 388 12.72 -8.03 -1.97
N ILE A 389 11.52 -7.42 -2.04
CA ILE A 389 10.88 -6.80 -0.88
C ILE A 389 10.47 -7.85 0.14
N THR A 390 9.85 -8.94 -0.33
CA THR A 390 9.39 -10.03 0.55
C THR A 390 10.56 -10.80 1.15
N GLU A 391 11.65 -11.00 0.41
CA GLU A 391 12.86 -11.65 0.94
C GLU A 391 13.45 -10.88 2.13
N ARG A 392 13.47 -9.55 2.07
CA ARG A 392 13.90 -8.71 3.19
C ARG A 392 13.03 -8.94 4.43
N LEU A 393 11.69 -8.97 4.27
CA LEU A 393 10.76 -9.25 5.36
C LEU A 393 10.94 -10.65 5.93
N VAL A 394 11.14 -11.65 5.06
CA VAL A 394 11.40 -13.04 5.44
C VAL A 394 12.67 -13.13 6.29
N SER A 395 13.77 -12.53 5.84
CA SER A 395 15.06 -12.55 6.56
C SER A 395 14.95 -11.94 7.96
N GLU A 396 14.23 -10.83 8.10
CA GLU A 396 13.98 -10.20 9.41
C GLU A 396 13.15 -11.11 10.34
N TYR A 397 12.18 -11.81 9.80
CA TYR A 397 11.37 -12.73 10.59
C TYR A 397 12.12 -14.01 10.97
N GLU A 398 12.94 -14.56 10.08
CA GLU A 398 13.82 -15.69 10.38
C GLU A 398 14.79 -15.31 11.51
N ALA A 399 15.44 -14.14 11.44
CA ALA A 399 16.35 -13.66 12.47
C ALA A 399 15.65 -13.51 13.83
N ALA A 400 14.49 -12.85 13.86
CA ALA A 400 13.73 -12.65 15.10
C ALA A 400 13.28 -13.98 15.73
N ILE A 401 12.85 -14.96 14.90
CA ILE A 401 12.43 -16.28 15.37
C ILE A 401 13.62 -17.07 15.94
N ASP A 402 14.79 -16.97 15.31
CA ASP A 402 16.00 -17.68 15.76
C ASP A 402 16.57 -17.05 17.05
N GLU A 403 16.54 -15.74 17.21
CA GLU A 403 16.86 -15.04 18.44
C GLU A 403 15.94 -15.47 19.60
N GLY A 404 14.63 -15.54 19.34
CA GLY A 404 13.64 -16.02 20.32
C GLY A 404 13.90 -17.46 20.77
N ARG A 405 14.29 -18.34 19.86
CA ARG A 405 14.69 -19.73 20.18
C ARG A 405 15.94 -19.80 21.04
N SER A 406 16.92 -18.97 20.75
CA SER A 406 18.18 -18.92 21.51
C SER A 406 17.94 -18.45 22.96
N ALA A 407 17.07 -17.48 23.15
CA ALA A 407 16.67 -17.00 24.48
C ALA A 407 15.88 -18.06 25.28
N GLU A 408 14.96 -18.79 24.61
CA GLU A 408 14.23 -19.92 25.25
C GLU A 408 15.17 -21.04 25.68
N SER A 409 16.18 -21.38 24.88
CA SER A 409 17.13 -22.47 25.17
C SER A 409 18.14 -22.16 26.30
N GLN A 410 18.39 -20.87 26.55
CA GLN A 410 19.30 -20.39 27.60
C GLN A 410 18.59 -20.14 28.94
N SER A 411 17.26 -20.21 28.99
CA SER A 411 16.50 -20.09 30.22
C SER A 411 16.56 -21.42 31.00
N PRO A 412 16.96 -21.42 32.29
CA PRO A 412 17.03 -22.67 33.07
C PRO A 412 15.63 -23.28 33.22
N PRO A 413 15.51 -24.61 33.15
CA PRO A 413 14.22 -25.29 33.31
C PRO A 413 13.67 -25.02 34.71
N GLY A 414 12.57 -24.26 34.82
CA GLY A 414 11.85 -24.10 36.09
C GLY A 414 11.45 -22.69 36.51
N MET A 415 11.83 -21.63 35.81
CA MET A 415 11.31 -20.27 36.13
C MET A 415 10.15 -19.91 35.23
N SER A 416 8.94 -20.24 35.66
CA SER A 416 7.72 -19.62 35.16
C SER A 416 7.80 -18.11 35.40
N PRO A 417 7.50 -17.24 34.40
CA PRO A 417 7.56 -15.79 34.60
C PRO A 417 6.56 -15.38 35.70
N ARG A 418 7.09 -14.87 36.81
CA ARG A 418 6.26 -14.26 37.86
C ARG A 418 5.38 -13.18 37.21
N ARG A 419 4.09 -13.35 37.29
CA ARG A 419 3.08 -12.33 36.96
C ARG A 419 3.37 -11.09 37.81
N ASP A 420 3.78 -10.00 37.18
CA ASP A 420 3.79 -8.69 37.79
C ASP A 420 2.33 -8.22 37.94
N PRO A 421 1.80 -8.10 39.17
CA PRO A 421 0.40 -7.73 39.37
C PRO A 421 0.09 -6.26 39.07
N ARG A 422 1.07 -5.47 38.60
CA ARG A 422 0.92 -4.01 38.41
C ARG A 422 0.71 -3.57 36.95
N ARG A 423 0.52 -4.48 35.98
CA ARG A 423 0.24 -4.16 34.56
C ARG A 423 -1.22 -4.45 34.17
N GLY A 424 -2.13 -4.05 34.99
CA GLY A 424 -3.55 -3.98 34.65
C GLY A 424 -4.01 -2.53 34.76
N LEU A 425 -4.11 -1.85 33.62
CA LEU A 425 -5.07 -0.75 33.40
C LEU A 425 -5.03 -0.41 31.90
#